data_c29bc7b1a7331af0550eef542497be52
#
_entry.id   c29bc7b1a7331af0550eef542497be52
#
_cell.length_a   1.000
_cell.length_b   1.000
_cell.length_c   1.000
_cell.angle_alpha   90.00
_cell.angle_beta   90.00
_cell.angle_gamma   90.00
#
_symmetry.space_group_name_H-M   'P 1'
#
loop_
_entity.id
_entity.type
_entity.pdbx_description
1 polymer ?
#
loop_
_entity_poly.entity_id
_entity_poly.type
_entity_poly.pdbx_seq_one_letter_code
_entity_poly.pdbx_strand_id
1 'polypeptide(L)'
;MLIRTASIDDLDAVTAVEAECFPPAEAASREELANRLRVYPNHFWLMFDGERLISFVDGFCTDEPDLTDEMFARAEMHNENGAWQMIFCVNTVPD
;
A
#
# COMPACT_ATOMS: atom_id res chain seq x y z
N MET A 1 0.02 20.33 0.66
CA MET A 1 -0.28 18.88 0.70
C MET A 1 -0.02 18.30 -0.66
N LEU A 2 0.78 17.25 -0.73
CA LEU A 2 1.16 16.60 -1.99
C LEU A 2 0.65 15.17 -2.02
N ILE A 3 0.03 14.77 -3.14
CA ILE A 3 -0.38 13.39 -3.38
C ILE A 3 0.36 12.90 -4.62
N ARG A 4 1.01 11.74 -4.52
CA ARG A 4 1.69 11.11 -5.65
C ARG A 4 1.68 9.60 -5.53
N THR A 5 1.99 8.91 -6.62
CA THR A 5 2.21 7.46 -6.57
C THR A 5 3.58 7.15 -5.97
N ALA A 6 3.72 5.94 -5.45
CA ALA A 6 4.91 5.51 -4.73
C ALA A 6 6.00 4.95 -5.65
N SER A 7 7.18 4.76 -5.07
CA SER A 7 8.27 3.99 -5.65
C SER A 7 8.91 3.16 -4.55
N ILE A 8 9.83 2.27 -4.92
CA ILE A 8 10.54 1.44 -3.92
C ILE A 8 11.35 2.30 -2.94
N ASP A 9 11.75 3.50 -3.35
CA ASP A 9 12.49 4.42 -2.48
C ASP A 9 11.64 4.92 -1.30
N ASP A 10 10.32 4.76 -1.36
CA ASP A 10 9.41 5.17 -0.30
C ASP A 10 9.22 4.08 0.78
N LEU A 11 9.88 2.93 0.63
CA LEU A 11 9.65 1.77 1.50
C LEU A 11 9.83 2.07 2.99
N ASP A 12 10.88 2.80 3.36
CA ASP A 12 11.13 3.11 4.78
C ASP A 12 10.01 3.96 5.39
N ALA A 13 9.57 4.98 4.66
CA ALA A 13 8.51 5.86 5.12
C ALA A 13 7.16 5.12 5.22
N VAL A 14 6.85 4.31 4.22
CA VAL A 14 5.62 3.51 4.19
C VAL A 14 5.59 2.50 5.33
N THR A 15 6.71 1.82 5.57
CA THR A 15 6.84 0.85 6.65
C THR A 15 6.62 1.52 8.02
N ALA A 16 7.17 2.71 8.20
CA ALA A 16 7.00 3.46 9.45
C ALA A 16 5.54 3.87 9.69
N VAL A 17 4.84 4.32 8.66
CA VAL A 17 3.42 4.69 8.77
C VAL A 17 2.57 3.45 9.07
N GLU A 18 2.84 2.33 8.42
CA GLU A 18 2.12 1.10 8.68
C GLU A 18 2.27 0.66 10.14
N ALA A 19 3.51 0.71 10.67
CA ALA A 19 3.78 0.34 12.04
C ALA A 19 3.13 1.30 13.05
N GLU A 20 2.95 2.56 12.68
CA GLU A 20 2.29 3.56 13.52
C GLU A 20 0.78 3.37 13.55
N CYS A 21 0.18 2.92 12.44
CA CYS A 21 -1.27 2.77 12.29
C CYS A 21 -1.81 1.44 12.81
N PHE A 22 -0.98 0.38 12.86
CA PHE A 22 -1.43 -0.97 13.22
C PHE A 22 -0.51 -1.62 14.23
N PRO A 23 -1.07 -2.45 15.16
CA PRO A 23 -0.22 -3.26 16.03
C PRO A 23 0.61 -4.27 15.23
N PRO A 24 1.75 -4.72 15.77
CA PRO A 24 2.66 -5.62 15.03
C PRO A 24 2.01 -6.89 14.46
N ALA A 25 1.00 -7.41 15.16
CA ALA A 25 0.30 -8.61 14.70
C ALA A 25 -0.55 -8.38 13.43
N GLU A 26 -0.93 -7.12 13.16
CA GLU A 26 -1.81 -6.77 12.04
C GLU A 26 -1.10 -5.98 10.95
N ALA A 27 0.01 -5.32 11.27
CA ALA A 27 0.74 -4.52 10.30
C ALA A 27 1.34 -5.41 9.21
N ALA A 28 1.29 -4.95 7.96
CA ALA A 28 2.01 -5.61 6.88
C ALA A 28 3.51 -5.53 7.17
N SER A 29 4.24 -6.58 6.83
CA SER A 29 5.68 -6.61 7.03
C SER A 29 6.38 -5.73 6.01
N ARG A 30 7.64 -5.36 6.31
CA ARG A 30 8.48 -4.61 5.36
C ARG A 30 8.62 -5.37 4.04
N GLU A 31 8.76 -6.70 4.10
CA GLU A 31 8.88 -7.54 2.91
C GLU A 31 7.61 -7.50 2.06
N GLU A 32 6.44 -7.59 2.69
CA GLU A 32 5.16 -7.49 1.99
C GLU A 32 4.99 -6.13 1.32
N LEU A 33 5.31 -5.06 2.05
CA LEU A 33 5.23 -3.69 1.50
C LEU A 33 6.23 -3.49 0.36
N ALA A 34 7.44 -4.06 0.49
CA ALA A 34 8.43 -4.00 -0.58
C ALA A 34 7.92 -4.68 -1.85
N ASN A 35 7.28 -5.84 -1.72
CA ASN A 35 6.71 -6.55 -2.85
C ASN A 35 5.63 -5.74 -3.54
N ARG A 36 4.74 -5.11 -2.77
CA ARG A 36 3.70 -4.25 -3.31
C ARG A 36 4.29 -3.08 -4.09
N LEU A 37 5.32 -2.44 -3.54
CA LEU A 37 5.97 -1.31 -4.20
C LEU A 37 6.71 -1.69 -5.48
N ARG A 38 7.19 -2.94 -5.58
CA ARG A 38 7.84 -3.44 -6.79
C ARG A 38 6.82 -3.81 -7.87
N VAL A 39 5.69 -4.38 -7.47
CA VAL A 39 4.71 -4.92 -8.42
C VAL A 39 3.75 -3.86 -8.92
N TYR A 40 3.21 -3.03 -8.01
CA TYR A 40 2.20 -2.04 -8.41
C TYR A 40 2.40 -0.66 -7.77
N PRO A 41 3.57 -0.04 -7.95
CA PRO A 41 3.81 1.28 -7.36
C PRO A 41 2.82 2.35 -7.88
N ASN A 42 2.27 2.17 -9.07
CA ASN A 42 1.29 3.07 -9.66
C ASN A 42 -0.14 2.90 -9.07
N HIS A 43 -0.35 1.87 -8.24
CA HIS A 43 -1.59 1.67 -7.49
C HIS A 43 -1.33 1.81 -5.98
N PHE A 44 -0.35 2.62 -5.63
CA PHE A 44 0.07 2.88 -4.26
C PHE A 44 0.21 4.40 -4.14
N TRP A 45 -0.74 5.03 -3.44
CA TRP A 45 -0.84 6.50 -3.39
C TRP A 45 -0.40 7.02 -2.04
N LEU A 46 0.46 8.04 -2.06
CA LEU A 46 1.04 8.64 -0.88
C LEU A 46 0.56 10.08 -0.74
N MET A 47 0.31 10.50 0.50
CA MET A 47 -0.02 11.88 0.82
C MET A 47 1.00 12.44 1.79
N PHE A 48 1.60 13.56 1.45
CA PHE A 48 2.63 14.24 2.25
C PHE A 48 2.14 15.58 2.77
N ASP A 49 2.53 15.91 3.99
CA ASP A 49 2.44 17.25 4.55
C ASP A 49 3.87 17.76 4.66
N GLY A 50 4.27 18.63 3.73
CA GLY A 50 5.67 19.01 3.58
C GLY A 50 6.48 17.77 3.16
N GLU A 51 7.47 17.42 3.97
CA GLU A 51 8.30 16.22 3.71
C GLU A 51 7.84 14.98 4.48
N ARG A 52 6.81 15.12 5.29
CA ARG A 52 6.32 14.02 6.12
C ARG A 52 5.22 13.24 5.42
N LEU A 53 5.41 11.94 5.28
CA LEU A 53 4.35 11.04 4.81
C LEU A 53 3.31 10.89 5.92
N ILE A 54 2.06 11.28 5.65
CA ILE A 54 1.00 11.24 6.65
C ILE A 54 -0.09 10.22 6.34
N SER A 55 -0.20 9.77 5.09
CA SER A 55 -1.24 8.83 4.71
C SER A 55 -0.83 8.07 3.45
N PHE A 56 -1.30 6.84 3.33
CA PHE A 56 -1.20 6.13 2.06
C PHE A 56 -2.38 5.18 1.87
N VAL A 57 -2.66 4.90 0.60
CA VAL A 57 -3.70 3.96 0.18
C VAL A 57 -3.08 3.05 -0.87
N ASP A 58 -3.27 1.74 -0.75
CA ASP A 58 -2.76 0.81 -1.75
C ASP A 58 -3.72 -0.35 -1.99
N GLY A 59 -3.57 -0.93 -3.16
CA GLY A 59 -4.27 -2.13 -3.56
C GLY A 59 -3.97 -2.45 -5.01
N PHE A 60 -4.12 -3.70 -5.40
CA PHE A 60 -3.83 -4.08 -6.78
C PHE A 60 -5.11 -4.24 -7.62
N CYS A 61 -4.92 -4.36 -8.92
CA CYS A 61 -6.00 -4.66 -9.85
C CYS A 61 -6.12 -6.17 -10.06
N THR A 62 -7.35 -6.64 -10.27
CA THR A 62 -7.63 -8.06 -10.45
C THR A 62 -8.96 -8.23 -11.18
N ASP A 63 -9.18 -9.39 -11.77
CA ASP A 63 -10.48 -9.76 -12.33
C ASP A 63 -11.38 -10.43 -11.30
N GLU A 64 -10.85 -10.72 -10.10
CA GLU A 64 -11.64 -11.30 -9.02
C GLU A 64 -12.52 -10.23 -8.39
N PRO A 65 -13.83 -10.46 -8.26
CA PRO A 65 -14.74 -9.45 -7.73
C PRO A 65 -14.71 -9.32 -6.21
N ASP A 66 -14.12 -10.27 -5.50
CA ASP A 66 -14.10 -10.30 -4.05
C ASP A 66 -12.69 -10.16 -3.50
N LEU A 67 -12.55 -9.35 -2.43
CA LEU A 67 -11.31 -9.22 -1.69
C LEU A 67 -11.06 -10.49 -0.86
N THR A 68 -9.87 -11.07 -0.98
CA THR A 68 -9.49 -12.26 -0.23
C THR A 68 -8.24 -12.01 0.61
N ASP A 69 -8.07 -12.80 1.69
CA ASP A 69 -6.89 -12.67 2.56
C ASP A 69 -5.58 -12.94 1.81
N GLU A 70 -5.59 -13.84 0.84
CA GLU A 70 -4.42 -14.16 0.04
C GLU A 70 -3.86 -12.94 -0.69
N MET A 71 -4.73 -12.02 -1.11
CA MET A 71 -4.34 -10.81 -1.84
C MET A 71 -3.40 -9.92 -1.02
N PHE A 72 -3.57 -9.89 0.30
CA PHE A 72 -2.72 -9.07 1.17
C PHE A 72 -1.27 -9.54 1.19
N ALA A 73 -1.05 -10.84 1.03
CA ALA A 73 0.29 -11.44 1.10
C ALA A 73 0.93 -11.65 -0.26
N ARG A 74 0.16 -11.60 -1.35
CA ARG A 74 0.62 -11.99 -2.68
C ARG A 74 0.44 -10.88 -3.71
N ALA A 75 1.34 -9.90 -3.68
CA ALA A 75 1.32 -8.78 -4.63
C ALA A 75 1.38 -9.26 -6.09
N GLU A 76 2.00 -10.42 -6.34
CA GLU A 76 2.10 -10.98 -7.69
C GLU A 76 0.75 -11.38 -8.31
N MET A 77 -0.32 -11.38 -7.54
CA MET A 77 -1.67 -11.57 -8.08
C MET A 77 -2.16 -10.36 -8.87
N HIS A 78 -1.43 -9.23 -8.80
CA HIS A 78 -1.80 -8.01 -9.51
C HIS A 78 -1.88 -8.25 -11.03
N ASN A 79 -2.96 -7.77 -11.63
CA ASN A 79 -3.17 -7.76 -13.08
C ASN A 79 -3.52 -6.33 -13.49
N GLU A 80 -2.60 -5.66 -14.17
CA GLU A 80 -2.76 -4.25 -14.54
C GLU A 80 -4.04 -4.01 -15.37
N ASN A 81 -4.49 -5.02 -16.11
CA ASN A 81 -5.68 -4.95 -16.93
C ASN A 81 -6.93 -5.50 -16.23
N GLY A 82 -6.83 -5.80 -14.93
CA GLY A 82 -7.96 -6.32 -14.16
C GLY A 82 -9.10 -5.33 -14.07
N ALA A 83 -10.32 -5.84 -13.98
CA ALA A 83 -11.54 -5.04 -13.99
C ALA A 83 -11.79 -4.32 -12.66
N TRP A 84 -11.16 -4.78 -11.56
CA TRP A 84 -11.40 -4.26 -10.21
C TRP A 84 -10.13 -3.71 -9.60
N GLN A 85 -10.22 -2.51 -9.02
CA GLN A 85 -9.16 -1.97 -8.17
C GLN A 85 -9.49 -2.32 -6.73
N MET A 86 -8.69 -3.21 -6.11
CA MET A 86 -8.84 -3.52 -4.71
C MET A 86 -8.19 -2.44 -3.86
N ILE A 87 -8.73 -2.20 -2.68
CA ILE A 87 -8.14 -1.30 -1.69
C ILE A 87 -7.84 -2.15 -0.45
N PHE A 88 -6.56 -2.34 -0.16
CA PHE A 88 -6.13 -3.15 0.98
C PHE A 88 -6.07 -2.35 2.27
N CYS A 89 -5.53 -1.13 2.19
CA CYS A 89 -5.28 -0.30 3.36
C CYS A 89 -5.56 1.15 3.06
N VAL A 90 -6.14 1.83 4.03
CA VAL A 90 -6.22 3.29 4.05
C VAL A 90 -5.60 3.70 5.38
N ASN A 91 -4.34 4.12 5.34
CA ASN A 91 -3.55 4.44 6.53
C ASN A 91 -3.40 5.94 6.67
N THR A 92 -3.67 6.47 7.86
CA THR A 92 -3.43 7.88 8.16
C THR A 92 -2.83 7.97 9.56
N VAL A 93 -1.70 8.66 9.70
CA VAL A 93 -1.07 8.84 11.01
C VAL A 93 -2.01 9.59 11.96
N PRO A 94 -1.99 9.25 13.27
CA PRO A 94 -2.95 9.81 14.24
C PRO A 94 -2.89 11.33 14.43
N ASP A 95 -1.76 11.95 14.11
CA ASP A 95 -1.60 13.39 14.28
C ASP A 95 -1.49 14.10 12.95
#